data_8a6480c6f14fb1c59e89410b12468dc4
#
_entry.id   8a6480c6f14fb1c59e89410b12468dc4
#
_cell.length_a   1.000
_cell.length_b   1.000
_cell.length_c   1.000
_cell.angle_alpha   90.00
_cell.angle_beta   90.00
_cell.angle_gamma   90.00
#
_symmetry.space_group_name_H-M   'P 1'
#
loop_
_entity.id
_entity.type
_entity.pdbx_description
1 polymer ?
#
loop_
_entity_poly.entity_id
_entity_poly.type
_entity_poly.pdbx_seq_one_letter_code
_entity_poly.pdbx_strand_id
1 'polypeptide(L)'
;MRLKPGFHFSQNNLQDFVDCPRRFELLYVLHLPWPAIQSEPVLEQEWHMELGQRFHQLVHRHQLGLPLDAIESGIDDGVLGTWWQNYLQHQLENIPQTRYPEWMLAAPFAGYRLVAKYDLLAISPGERAVIVDWKTNRFRPKPSTLKERVQTRLYRYLLVKAGRGLYGRETIPPEAVEMIYWFTETPESPICYGYTLFELNEDQKYLQELITSIEILSLKPDPFPMTDDEKQCKFCKFRTLCNRGIHPGNINEPSGGILEPELPEIQIDFDQIGEIEF
;
A
#
# COMPACT_ATOMS: atom_id res chain seq x y z
N MET A 1 22.36 7.63 12.51
CA MET A 1 21.27 7.03 13.30
C MET A 1 20.99 5.66 12.73
N ARG A 2 20.70 4.64 13.54
CA ARG A 2 20.37 3.31 13.04
C ARG A 2 18.86 3.08 13.09
N LEU A 3 18.34 2.31 12.14
CA LEU A 3 16.98 1.77 12.25
C LEU A 3 16.86 0.98 13.57
N LYS A 4 15.68 1.04 14.20
CA LYS A 4 15.45 0.30 15.44
C LYS A 4 15.56 -1.21 15.19
N PRO A 5 16.06 -1.99 16.18
CA PRO A 5 15.94 -3.44 16.12
C PRO A 5 14.47 -3.84 15.90
N GLY A 6 14.22 -4.81 15.03
CA GLY A 6 12.86 -5.23 14.71
C GLY A 6 12.13 -4.34 13.68
N PHE A 7 12.79 -3.34 13.08
CA PHE A 7 12.17 -2.54 12.03
C PHE A 7 11.72 -3.43 10.86
N HIS A 8 10.51 -3.21 10.38
CA HIS A 8 9.96 -3.92 9.24
C HIS A 8 9.68 -2.96 8.08
N PHE A 9 9.87 -3.45 6.87
CA PHE A 9 9.62 -2.68 5.67
C PHE A 9 8.25 -3.04 5.10
N SER A 10 7.45 -2.02 4.83
CA SER A 10 6.14 -2.10 4.19
C SER A 10 6.14 -1.28 2.89
N GLN A 11 5.07 -1.43 2.10
CA GLN A 11 4.88 -0.59 0.92
C GLN A 11 4.96 0.91 1.23
N ASN A 12 4.35 1.33 2.36
CA ASN A 12 4.25 2.76 2.70
C ASN A 12 5.63 3.35 3.01
N ASN A 13 6.36 2.73 3.94
CA ASN A 13 7.67 3.28 4.32
C ASN A 13 8.71 3.18 3.19
N LEU A 14 8.70 2.11 2.40
CA LEU A 14 9.56 2.01 1.22
C LEU A 14 9.18 3.03 0.13
N GLN A 15 7.87 3.27 -0.09
CA GLN A 15 7.42 4.27 -1.05
C GLN A 15 7.76 5.69 -0.57
N ASP A 16 7.62 5.97 0.73
CA ASP A 16 8.05 7.24 1.32
C ASP A 16 9.54 7.51 1.09
N PHE A 17 10.37 6.45 1.16
CA PHE A 17 11.79 6.58 0.86
C PHE A 17 12.03 6.87 -0.64
N VAL A 18 11.35 6.18 -1.53
CA VAL A 18 11.43 6.41 -2.99
C VAL A 18 11.00 7.83 -3.35
N ASP A 19 9.89 8.28 -2.79
CA ASP A 19 9.35 9.62 -3.07
C ASP A 19 10.25 10.72 -2.49
N CYS A 20 10.76 10.53 -1.26
CA CYS A 20 11.66 11.47 -0.59
C CYS A 20 12.40 10.80 0.59
N PRO A 21 13.71 10.50 0.47
CA PRO A 21 14.45 9.91 1.58
C PRO A 21 14.36 10.71 2.88
N ARG A 22 14.32 12.04 2.79
CA ARG A 22 14.14 12.91 3.97
C ARG A 22 12.79 12.69 4.67
N ARG A 23 11.72 12.44 3.92
CA ARG A 23 10.39 12.12 4.48
C ARG A 23 10.45 10.82 5.27
N PHE A 24 11.07 9.79 4.70
CA PHE A 24 11.30 8.53 5.40
C PHE A 24 12.05 8.73 6.71
N GLU A 25 13.15 9.49 6.71
CA GLU A 25 13.93 9.75 7.91
C GLU A 25 13.09 10.44 8.99
N LEU A 26 12.36 11.49 8.62
CA LEU A 26 11.53 12.26 9.57
C LEU A 26 10.43 11.40 10.19
N LEU A 27 9.80 10.52 9.40
CA LEU A 27 8.72 9.65 9.84
C LEU A 27 9.21 8.46 10.67
N TYR A 28 10.15 7.69 10.13
CA TYR A 28 10.45 6.34 10.62
C TYR A 28 11.76 6.22 11.40
N VAL A 29 12.68 7.16 11.24
CA VAL A 29 13.94 7.19 11.98
C VAL A 29 13.86 8.15 13.16
N LEU A 30 13.36 9.35 12.92
CA LEU A 30 13.26 10.43 13.92
C LEU A 30 11.91 10.43 14.65
N HIS A 31 10.89 9.76 14.11
CA HIS A 31 9.52 9.70 14.65
C HIS A 31 8.97 11.10 14.99
N LEU A 32 9.21 12.07 14.10
CA LEU A 32 8.76 13.43 14.37
C LEU A 32 7.24 13.51 14.28
N PRO A 33 6.58 14.06 15.30
CA PRO A 33 5.16 14.32 15.25
C PRO A 33 4.85 15.32 14.12
N TRP A 34 3.70 15.18 13.53
CA TRP A 34 3.23 16.15 12.53
C TRP A 34 2.86 17.48 13.20
N PRO A 35 3.43 18.61 12.75
CA PRO A 35 2.87 19.91 13.09
C PRO A 35 1.60 20.10 12.27
N ALA A 36 0.44 19.89 12.88
CA ALA A 36 -0.85 20.06 12.22
C ALA A 36 -1.08 21.55 11.88
N ILE A 37 -0.75 21.96 10.66
CA ILE A 37 -1.27 23.19 10.10
C ILE A 37 -2.58 22.83 9.41
N GLN A 38 -3.69 23.09 10.07
CA GLN A 38 -5.02 22.94 9.48
C GLN A 38 -5.20 24.03 8.41
N SER A 39 -5.28 23.61 7.16
CA SER A 39 -5.64 24.47 6.03
C SER A 39 -6.66 23.72 5.16
N GLU A 40 -7.57 24.44 4.53
CA GLU A 40 -8.65 23.89 3.70
C GLU A 40 -8.22 22.74 2.75
N PRO A 41 -7.14 22.85 1.94
CA PRO A 41 -6.75 21.76 1.07
C PRO A 41 -6.30 20.49 1.79
N VAL A 42 -5.76 20.61 3.02
CA VAL A 42 -5.35 19.47 3.85
C VAL A 42 -6.57 18.79 4.45
N LEU A 43 -7.55 19.56 4.94
CA LEU A 43 -8.79 19.01 5.49
C LEU A 43 -9.61 18.24 4.45
N GLU A 44 -9.69 18.76 3.21
CA GLU A 44 -10.37 18.07 2.11
C GLU A 44 -9.67 16.75 1.75
N GLN A 45 -8.35 16.75 1.78
CA GLN A 45 -7.56 15.51 1.56
C GLN A 45 -7.76 14.52 2.70
N GLU A 46 -7.70 14.96 3.96
CA GLU A 46 -7.93 14.10 5.13
C GLU A 46 -9.33 13.49 5.09
N TRP A 47 -10.35 14.28 4.77
CA TRP A 47 -11.72 13.79 4.58
C TRP A 47 -11.81 12.72 3.48
N HIS A 48 -11.16 12.95 2.32
CA HIS A 48 -11.15 11.95 1.23
C HIS A 48 -10.44 10.65 1.65
N MET A 49 -9.35 10.76 2.40
CA MET A 49 -8.64 9.60 2.95
C MET A 49 -9.50 8.85 3.97
N GLU A 50 -10.25 9.55 4.83
CA GLU A 50 -11.20 8.94 5.76
C GLU A 50 -12.31 8.19 5.03
N LEU A 51 -12.89 8.79 3.99
CA LEU A 51 -13.86 8.10 3.14
C LEU A 51 -13.26 6.84 2.49
N GLY A 52 -12.01 6.91 2.03
CA GLY A 52 -11.28 5.76 1.50
C GLY A 52 -11.16 4.62 2.53
N GLN A 53 -10.78 4.93 3.76
CA GLN A 53 -10.71 3.94 4.84
C GLN A 53 -12.09 3.34 5.15
N ARG A 54 -13.14 4.15 5.19
CA ARG A 54 -14.51 3.67 5.39
C ARG A 54 -14.95 2.76 4.25
N PHE A 55 -14.63 3.09 3.01
CA PHE A 55 -14.91 2.25 1.85
C PHE A 55 -14.24 0.87 1.98
N HIS A 56 -12.94 0.81 2.32
CA HIS A 56 -12.24 -0.45 2.56
C HIS A 56 -12.89 -1.27 3.68
N GLN A 57 -13.37 -0.62 4.75
CA GLN A 57 -14.09 -1.31 5.82
C GLN A 57 -15.43 -1.91 5.34
N LEU A 58 -16.18 -1.20 4.48
CA LEU A 58 -17.42 -1.73 3.90
C LEU A 58 -17.15 -2.97 3.04
N VAL A 59 -16.15 -2.85 2.14
CA VAL A 59 -15.71 -3.96 1.29
C VAL A 59 -15.24 -5.15 2.13
N HIS A 60 -14.43 -4.92 3.16
CA HIS A 60 -13.97 -5.97 4.07
C HIS A 60 -15.14 -6.71 4.72
N ARG A 61 -16.13 -5.98 5.29
CA ARG A 61 -17.33 -6.58 5.88
C ARG A 61 -18.11 -7.41 4.88
N HIS A 62 -18.27 -6.92 3.65
CA HIS A 62 -18.93 -7.66 2.59
C HIS A 62 -18.16 -8.94 2.21
N GLN A 63 -16.84 -8.87 2.08
CA GLN A 63 -16.01 -10.04 1.80
C GLN A 63 -16.04 -11.08 2.93
N LEU A 64 -16.34 -10.69 4.17
CA LEU A 64 -16.58 -11.57 5.30
C LEU A 64 -18.01 -12.16 5.31
N GLY A 65 -18.90 -11.77 4.36
CA GLY A 65 -20.26 -12.28 4.23
C GLY A 65 -21.27 -11.64 5.18
N LEU A 66 -21.02 -10.43 5.70
CA LEU A 66 -22.03 -9.70 6.47
C LEU A 66 -23.21 -9.31 5.58
N PRO A 67 -24.44 -9.27 6.12
CA PRO A 67 -25.62 -8.85 5.39
C PRO A 67 -25.52 -7.42 4.87
N LEU A 68 -26.01 -7.17 3.64
CA LEU A 68 -25.89 -5.87 2.98
C LEU A 68 -26.60 -4.75 3.77
N ASP A 69 -27.77 -5.00 4.32
CA ASP A 69 -28.52 -4.05 5.13
C ASP A 69 -27.74 -3.58 6.35
N ALA A 70 -27.01 -4.48 7.00
CA ALA A 70 -26.14 -4.14 8.13
C ALA A 70 -24.92 -3.31 7.71
N ILE A 71 -24.40 -3.51 6.50
CA ILE A 71 -23.28 -2.74 5.96
C ILE A 71 -23.76 -1.35 5.54
N GLU A 72 -24.86 -1.27 4.80
CA GLU A 72 -25.40 -0.05 4.21
C GLU A 72 -25.95 0.93 5.25
N SER A 73 -26.41 0.44 6.41
CA SER A 73 -26.87 1.29 7.52
C SER A 73 -25.80 2.28 8.03
N GLY A 74 -24.54 2.05 7.75
CA GLY A 74 -23.42 2.93 8.12
C GLY A 74 -23.00 3.92 7.03
N ILE A 75 -23.72 3.97 5.89
CA ILE A 75 -23.38 4.88 4.79
C ILE A 75 -24.19 6.17 4.96
N ASP A 76 -23.50 7.22 5.36
CA ASP A 76 -24.07 8.56 5.63
C ASP A 76 -23.56 9.64 4.66
N ASP A 77 -22.69 9.27 3.71
CA ASP A 77 -22.07 10.17 2.74
C ASP A 77 -22.37 9.76 1.31
N GLY A 78 -22.71 10.74 0.47
CA GLY A 78 -23.09 10.51 -0.93
C GLY A 78 -21.96 9.97 -1.80
N VAL A 79 -20.73 10.38 -1.55
CA VAL A 79 -19.54 9.89 -2.27
C VAL A 79 -19.27 8.43 -1.89
N LEU A 80 -19.29 8.12 -0.61
CA LEU A 80 -19.13 6.76 -0.10
C LEU A 80 -20.25 5.84 -0.64
N GLY A 81 -21.50 6.34 -0.68
CA GLY A 81 -22.62 5.61 -1.25
C GLY A 81 -22.44 5.31 -2.74
N THR A 82 -21.93 6.28 -3.53
CA THR A 82 -21.62 6.08 -4.93
C THR A 82 -20.53 5.02 -5.13
N TRP A 83 -19.44 5.08 -4.38
CA TRP A 83 -18.35 4.10 -4.43
C TRP A 83 -18.84 2.69 -4.06
N TRP A 84 -19.72 2.60 -3.05
CA TRP A 84 -20.32 1.35 -2.63
C TRP A 84 -21.20 0.73 -3.71
N GLN A 85 -22.06 1.53 -4.36
CA GLN A 85 -22.91 1.07 -5.47
C GLN A 85 -22.05 0.65 -6.67
N ASN A 86 -21.01 1.39 -7.01
CA ASN A 86 -20.06 1.02 -8.04
C ASN A 86 -19.41 -0.35 -7.75
N TYR A 87 -19.01 -0.56 -6.48
CA TYR A 87 -18.43 -1.84 -6.07
C TYR A 87 -19.43 -3.01 -6.19
N LEU A 88 -20.69 -2.83 -5.81
CA LEU A 88 -21.69 -3.88 -5.92
C LEU A 88 -22.05 -4.22 -7.37
N GLN A 89 -22.09 -3.21 -8.25
CA GLN A 89 -22.48 -3.37 -9.66
C GLN A 89 -21.33 -3.91 -10.53
N HIS A 90 -20.08 -3.64 -10.15
CA HIS A 90 -18.88 -4.00 -10.94
C HIS A 90 -17.94 -4.93 -10.17
N GLN A 91 -18.53 -5.95 -9.53
CA GLN A 91 -17.73 -6.96 -8.84
C GLN A 91 -16.81 -7.68 -9.83
N LEU A 92 -15.60 -8.00 -9.37
CA LEU A 92 -14.66 -8.76 -10.17
C LEU A 92 -15.18 -10.18 -10.40
N GLU A 93 -15.48 -10.47 -11.64
CA GLU A 93 -15.78 -11.81 -12.10
C GLU A 93 -14.48 -12.61 -12.27
N ASN A 94 -14.56 -13.92 -12.29
CA ASN A 94 -13.42 -14.81 -12.56
C ASN A 94 -12.23 -14.70 -11.60
N ILE A 95 -12.43 -14.26 -10.35
CA ILE A 95 -11.44 -14.43 -9.29
C ILE A 95 -11.71 -15.70 -8.48
N PRO A 96 -10.67 -16.34 -7.89
CA PRO A 96 -10.83 -17.52 -7.05
C PRO A 96 -11.87 -17.35 -5.95
N GLN A 97 -12.55 -18.46 -5.61
CA GLN A 97 -13.63 -18.43 -4.60
C GLN A 97 -13.10 -18.42 -3.15
N THR A 98 -11.96 -19.03 -2.90
CA THR A 98 -11.35 -18.98 -1.57
C THR A 98 -10.71 -17.62 -1.37
N ARG A 99 -11.25 -16.84 -0.44
CA ARG A 99 -10.94 -15.43 -0.24
C ARG A 99 -10.38 -15.18 1.15
N TYR A 100 -9.36 -14.36 1.23
CA TYR A 100 -8.70 -13.92 2.45
C TYR A 100 -8.65 -12.39 2.46
N PRO A 101 -9.72 -11.72 2.96
CA PRO A 101 -9.76 -10.27 3.04
C PRO A 101 -8.84 -9.77 4.17
N GLU A 102 -8.24 -8.60 3.96
CA GLU A 102 -7.34 -7.93 4.90
C GLU A 102 -6.19 -8.82 5.40
N TRP A 103 -5.73 -9.74 4.52
CA TRP A 103 -4.72 -10.74 4.89
C TRP A 103 -3.33 -10.15 4.92
N MET A 104 -2.54 -10.58 5.91
CA MET A 104 -1.18 -10.11 6.09
C MET A 104 -0.17 -11.22 5.82
N LEU A 105 0.86 -10.91 5.04
CA LEU A 105 2.03 -11.75 4.87
C LEU A 105 3.29 -11.03 5.33
N ALA A 106 4.23 -11.79 5.85
CA ALA A 106 5.56 -11.32 6.22
C ALA A 106 6.61 -12.35 5.86
N ALA A 107 7.80 -11.88 5.45
CA ALA A 107 8.95 -12.74 5.20
C ALA A 107 10.24 -12.07 5.64
N PRO A 108 11.25 -12.84 6.11
CA PRO A 108 12.59 -12.32 6.33
C PRO A 108 13.22 -11.90 5.01
N PHE A 109 13.88 -10.74 5.01
CA PHE A 109 14.53 -10.19 3.84
C PHE A 109 15.65 -9.21 4.23
N ALA A 110 16.87 -9.43 3.75
CA ALA A 110 18.01 -8.53 3.97
C ALA A 110 18.27 -8.14 5.44
N GLY A 111 18.08 -9.08 6.37
CA GLY A 111 18.26 -8.82 7.80
C GLY A 111 17.07 -8.15 8.51
N TYR A 112 16.01 -7.87 7.77
CA TYR A 112 14.74 -7.29 8.23
C TYR A 112 13.57 -8.20 7.93
N ARG A 113 12.35 -7.69 8.11
CA ARG A 113 11.11 -8.30 7.63
C ARG A 113 10.46 -7.40 6.57
N LEU A 114 10.01 -7.99 5.48
CA LEU A 114 9.04 -7.36 4.59
C LEU A 114 7.64 -7.73 5.06
N VAL A 115 6.73 -6.76 5.04
CA VAL A 115 5.33 -6.94 5.46
C VAL A 115 4.41 -6.35 4.39
N ALA A 116 3.36 -7.07 4.04
CA ALA A 116 2.29 -6.57 3.20
C ALA A 116 0.92 -6.95 3.78
N LYS A 117 0.00 -6.01 3.78
CA LYS A 117 -1.40 -6.21 4.09
C LYS A 117 -2.19 -6.06 2.80
N TYR A 118 -2.83 -7.12 2.37
CA TYR A 118 -3.59 -7.19 1.13
C TYR A 118 -5.06 -6.90 1.43
N ASP A 119 -5.70 -6.05 0.63
CA ASP A 119 -7.14 -5.84 0.76
C ASP A 119 -7.89 -7.16 0.54
N LEU A 120 -7.49 -7.91 -0.50
CA LEU A 120 -7.98 -9.26 -0.73
C LEU A 120 -6.92 -10.13 -1.40
N LEU A 121 -6.73 -11.34 -0.87
CA LEU A 121 -6.14 -12.47 -1.58
C LEU A 121 -7.23 -13.45 -1.97
N ALA A 122 -7.31 -13.78 -3.24
CA ALA A 122 -8.21 -14.83 -3.76
C ALA A 122 -7.37 -15.95 -4.36
N ILE A 123 -7.53 -17.18 -3.88
CA ILE A 123 -6.62 -18.27 -4.20
C ILE A 123 -7.36 -19.53 -4.62
N SER A 124 -7.01 -20.07 -5.80
CA SER A 124 -7.27 -21.45 -6.20
C SER A 124 -6.03 -22.28 -5.91
N PRO A 125 -6.03 -23.16 -4.89
CA PRO A 125 -4.84 -23.88 -4.49
C PRO A 125 -4.19 -24.65 -5.65
N GLY A 126 -2.90 -24.42 -5.83
CA GLY A 126 -2.10 -25.05 -6.89
C GLY A 126 -2.34 -24.53 -8.31
N GLU A 127 -3.22 -23.55 -8.53
CA GLU A 127 -3.60 -23.04 -9.84
C GLU A 127 -3.32 -21.54 -10.01
N ARG A 128 -3.96 -20.69 -9.19
CA ARG A 128 -3.94 -19.24 -9.36
C ARG A 128 -4.04 -18.51 -8.02
N ALA A 129 -3.31 -17.42 -7.88
CA ALA A 129 -3.35 -16.52 -6.73
C ALA A 129 -3.55 -15.07 -7.23
N VAL A 130 -4.64 -14.45 -6.84
CA VAL A 130 -5.02 -13.11 -7.25
C VAL A 130 -4.98 -12.16 -6.07
N ILE A 131 -4.25 -11.07 -6.23
CA ILE A 131 -4.24 -9.93 -5.33
C ILE A 131 -5.25 -8.92 -5.88
N VAL A 132 -6.20 -8.49 -5.06
CA VAL A 132 -7.07 -7.37 -5.40
C VAL A 132 -6.79 -6.22 -4.45
N ASP A 133 -6.67 -5.03 -5.03
CA ASP A 133 -6.44 -3.80 -4.32
C ASP A 133 -7.44 -2.75 -4.80
N TRP A 134 -8.28 -2.24 -3.90
CA TRP A 134 -9.30 -1.25 -4.20
C TRP A 134 -8.75 0.16 -4.01
N LYS A 135 -8.89 0.98 -5.04
CA LYS A 135 -8.39 2.35 -5.07
C LYS A 135 -9.51 3.38 -5.08
N THR A 136 -9.43 4.32 -4.17
CA THR A 136 -10.39 5.45 -4.04
C THR A 136 -9.79 6.76 -4.57
N ASN A 137 -8.76 6.69 -5.40
CA ASN A 137 -8.09 7.86 -5.95
C ASN A 137 -9.02 8.66 -6.87
N ARG A 138 -9.07 9.98 -6.70
CA ARG A 138 -9.81 10.91 -7.60
C ARG A 138 -9.33 10.84 -9.05
N PHE A 139 -8.04 10.63 -9.25
CA PHE A 139 -7.43 10.51 -10.56
C PHE A 139 -6.85 9.12 -10.75
N ARG A 140 -7.25 8.47 -11.82
CA ARG A 140 -6.72 7.16 -12.18
C ARG A 140 -5.26 7.30 -12.61
N PRO A 141 -4.32 6.61 -11.93
CA PRO A 141 -2.93 6.61 -12.33
C PRO A 141 -2.72 5.89 -13.65
N LYS A 142 -1.67 6.27 -14.38
CA LYS A 142 -1.27 5.53 -15.59
C LYS A 142 -0.84 4.10 -15.21
N PRO A 143 -1.18 3.09 -16.03
CA PRO A 143 -0.76 1.72 -15.76
C PRO A 143 0.76 1.58 -15.57
N SER A 144 1.57 2.28 -16.37
CA SER A 144 3.03 2.27 -16.22
C SER A 144 3.48 2.78 -14.84
N THR A 145 2.85 3.83 -14.32
CA THR A 145 3.16 4.39 -13.01
C THR A 145 2.82 3.41 -11.88
N LEU A 146 1.64 2.76 -11.96
CA LEU A 146 1.25 1.75 -10.97
C LEU A 146 2.19 0.54 -10.98
N LYS A 147 2.61 0.10 -12.17
CA LYS A 147 3.54 -1.03 -12.31
C LYS A 147 4.85 -0.78 -11.57
N GLU A 148 5.34 0.46 -11.57
CA GLU A 148 6.60 0.85 -10.93
C GLU A 148 6.47 1.13 -9.42
N ARG A 149 5.27 1.21 -8.88
CA ARG A 149 5.05 1.45 -7.44
C ARG A 149 5.61 0.31 -6.60
N VAL A 150 6.14 0.67 -5.44
CA VAL A 150 6.63 -0.30 -4.45
C VAL A 150 5.55 -1.32 -4.09
N GLN A 151 4.29 -0.89 -3.96
CA GLN A 151 3.17 -1.76 -3.66
C GLN A 151 3.04 -2.90 -4.69
N THR A 152 3.02 -2.58 -5.99
CA THR A 152 2.88 -3.58 -7.04
C THR A 152 4.02 -4.60 -7.02
N ARG A 153 5.25 -4.13 -6.79
CA ARG A 153 6.45 -4.98 -6.72
C ARG A 153 6.45 -5.83 -5.45
N LEU A 154 6.32 -5.20 -4.28
CA LEU A 154 6.38 -5.85 -2.98
C LEU A 154 5.26 -6.90 -2.80
N TYR A 155 4.03 -6.57 -3.18
CA TYR A 155 2.89 -7.45 -2.96
C TYR A 155 3.01 -8.75 -3.74
N ARG A 156 3.33 -8.68 -5.04
CA ARG A 156 3.53 -9.87 -5.87
C ARG A 156 4.74 -10.67 -5.39
N TYR A 157 5.85 -9.99 -5.09
CA TYR A 157 7.05 -10.62 -4.56
C TYR A 157 6.77 -11.39 -3.25
N LEU A 158 6.14 -10.73 -2.29
CA LEU A 158 5.91 -11.30 -0.97
C LEU A 158 4.91 -12.45 -1.00
N LEU A 159 3.88 -12.38 -1.87
CA LEU A 159 2.95 -13.49 -2.07
C LEU A 159 3.68 -14.75 -2.55
N VAL A 160 4.59 -14.64 -3.52
CA VAL A 160 5.42 -15.78 -3.99
C VAL A 160 6.29 -16.34 -2.86
N LYS A 161 6.88 -15.47 -2.03
CA LYS A 161 7.84 -15.89 -0.98
C LYS A 161 7.18 -16.42 0.29
N ALA A 162 6.00 -15.92 0.66
CA ALA A 162 5.36 -16.21 1.94
C ALA A 162 3.97 -16.84 1.83
N GLY A 163 3.36 -16.88 0.65
CA GLY A 163 1.97 -17.34 0.46
C GLY A 163 1.80 -18.85 0.32
N ARG A 164 2.86 -19.65 0.42
CA ARG A 164 2.82 -21.10 0.18
C ARG A 164 1.73 -21.85 0.99
N GLY A 165 1.56 -21.45 2.26
CA GLY A 165 0.56 -22.07 3.14
C GLY A 165 -0.88 -21.90 2.65
N LEU A 166 -1.18 -20.80 1.95
CA LEU A 166 -2.49 -20.53 1.35
C LEU A 166 -2.65 -21.26 0.01
N TYR A 167 -1.56 -21.40 -0.73
CA TYR A 167 -1.56 -21.97 -2.08
C TYR A 167 -1.59 -23.49 -2.11
N GLY A 168 -1.25 -24.16 -1.00
CA GLY A 168 -1.30 -25.61 -0.87
C GLY A 168 -0.19 -26.37 -1.62
N ARG A 169 0.90 -25.68 -2.01
CA ARG A 169 2.12 -26.24 -2.59
C ARG A 169 3.35 -25.64 -1.93
N GLU A 170 4.51 -26.25 -2.09
CA GLU A 170 5.77 -25.75 -1.51
C GLU A 170 6.15 -24.37 -2.02
N THR A 171 5.82 -24.04 -3.26
CA THR A 171 6.10 -22.75 -3.89
C THR A 171 4.91 -22.27 -4.71
N ILE A 172 4.76 -20.95 -4.81
CA ILE A 172 3.84 -20.30 -5.76
C ILE A 172 4.65 -19.94 -7.00
N PRO A 173 4.35 -20.51 -8.19
CA PRO A 173 4.98 -20.03 -9.42
C PRO A 173 4.63 -18.56 -9.66
N PRO A 174 5.58 -17.70 -10.02
CA PRO A 174 5.25 -16.29 -10.33
C PRO A 174 4.13 -16.16 -11.36
N GLU A 175 4.10 -17.02 -12.36
CA GLU A 175 3.12 -17.02 -13.45
C GLU A 175 1.69 -17.36 -12.97
N ALA A 176 1.54 -17.90 -11.77
CA ALA A 176 0.25 -18.13 -11.13
C ALA A 176 -0.27 -16.88 -10.37
N VAL A 177 0.56 -15.84 -10.22
CA VAL A 177 0.23 -14.62 -9.48
C VAL A 177 -0.26 -13.54 -10.43
N GLU A 178 -1.39 -12.92 -10.06
CA GLU A 178 -1.94 -11.75 -10.73
C GLU A 178 -2.30 -10.69 -9.69
N MET A 179 -2.11 -9.41 -10.03
CA MET A 179 -2.55 -8.29 -9.22
C MET A 179 -3.54 -7.42 -9.99
N ILE A 180 -4.67 -7.13 -9.37
CA ILE A 180 -5.76 -6.35 -9.94
C ILE A 180 -5.93 -5.09 -9.10
N TYR A 181 -5.81 -3.93 -9.72
CA TYR A 181 -6.24 -2.65 -9.19
C TYR A 181 -7.65 -2.33 -9.69
N TRP A 182 -8.57 -2.20 -8.76
CA TRP A 182 -9.93 -1.79 -9.04
C TRP A 182 -10.16 -0.37 -8.51
N PHE A 183 -10.84 0.48 -9.26
CA PHE A 183 -10.99 1.90 -8.97
C PHE A 183 -12.45 2.27 -8.77
N THR A 184 -12.76 3.00 -7.69
CA THR A 184 -14.12 3.48 -7.40
C THR A 184 -14.67 4.40 -8.48
N GLU A 185 -13.82 5.22 -9.13
CA GLU A 185 -14.22 6.19 -10.16
C GLU A 185 -14.30 5.58 -11.58
N THR A 186 -13.70 4.41 -11.82
CA THR A 186 -13.72 3.72 -13.12
C THR A 186 -13.82 2.20 -12.91
N PRO A 187 -14.90 1.73 -12.26
CA PRO A 187 -15.03 0.34 -11.81
C PRO A 187 -15.08 -0.67 -12.94
N GLU A 188 -15.53 -0.25 -14.14
CA GLU A 188 -15.62 -1.08 -15.35
C GLU A 188 -14.25 -1.37 -16.01
N SER A 189 -13.19 -0.71 -15.56
CA SER A 189 -11.88 -0.78 -16.20
C SER A 189 -10.76 -1.08 -15.21
N PRO A 190 -10.73 -2.24 -14.54
CA PRO A 190 -9.63 -2.60 -13.65
C PRO A 190 -8.31 -2.70 -14.41
N ILE A 191 -7.18 -2.53 -13.70
CA ILE A 191 -5.85 -2.72 -14.27
C ILE A 191 -5.29 -4.02 -13.71
N CYS A 192 -4.87 -4.92 -14.59
CA CYS A 192 -4.35 -6.23 -14.23
C CYS A 192 -2.87 -6.35 -14.58
N TYR A 193 -2.09 -6.93 -13.68
CA TYR A 193 -0.69 -7.25 -13.87
C TYR A 193 -0.47 -8.73 -13.55
N GLY A 194 -0.07 -9.50 -14.57
CA GLY A 194 0.53 -10.81 -14.34
C GLY A 194 1.91 -10.68 -13.69
N TYR A 195 2.53 -11.80 -13.41
CA TYR A 195 3.87 -11.84 -12.83
C TYR A 195 4.72 -12.90 -13.53
N THR A 196 6.01 -12.67 -13.63
CA THR A 196 6.94 -13.59 -14.28
C THR A 196 8.16 -13.84 -13.40
N LEU A 197 8.87 -14.94 -13.65
CA LEU A 197 10.13 -15.20 -12.96
C LEU A 197 11.16 -14.09 -13.18
N PHE A 198 11.17 -13.47 -14.35
CA PHE A 198 12.02 -12.31 -14.61
C PHE A 198 11.67 -11.13 -13.68
N GLU A 199 10.39 -10.75 -13.60
CA GLU A 199 9.94 -9.67 -12.72
C GLU A 199 10.17 -9.99 -11.23
N LEU A 200 10.00 -11.25 -10.81
CA LEU A 200 10.33 -11.68 -9.44
C LEU A 200 11.79 -11.38 -9.07
N ASN A 201 12.73 -11.67 -9.98
CA ASN A 201 14.14 -11.42 -9.77
C ASN A 201 14.47 -9.92 -9.76
N GLU A 202 13.87 -9.16 -10.67
CA GLU A 202 14.03 -7.70 -10.71
C GLU A 202 13.44 -7.03 -9.46
N ASP A 203 12.28 -7.47 -8.99
CA ASP A 203 11.66 -6.94 -7.77
C ASP A 203 12.50 -7.30 -6.54
N GLN A 204 13.08 -8.50 -6.47
CA GLN A 204 13.99 -8.88 -5.40
C GLN A 204 15.23 -7.96 -5.36
N LYS A 205 15.84 -7.71 -6.51
CA LYS A 205 16.99 -6.82 -6.62
C LYS A 205 16.64 -5.39 -6.24
N TYR A 206 15.52 -4.87 -6.76
CA TYR A 206 15.04 -3.54 -6.45
C TYR A 206 14.81 -3.33 -4.94
N LEU A 207 14.11 -4.25 -4.28
CA LEU A 207 13.85 -4.18 -2.84
C LEU A 207 15.15 -4.26 -2.03
N GLN A 208 16.11 -5.09 -2.45
CA GLN A 208 17.42 -5.19 -1.83
C GLN A 208 18.20 -3.87 -1.95
N GLU A 209 18.20 -3.25 -3.11
CA GLU A 209 18.87 -1.97 -3.37
C GLU A 209 18.25 -0.83 -2.54
N LEU A 210 16.92 -0.79 -2.41
CA LEU A 210 16.24 0.19 -1.56
C LEU A 210 16.65 0.05 -0.09
N ILE A 211 16.60 -1.17 0.46
CA ILE A 211 16.95 -1.41 1.86
C ILE A 211 18.42 -1.09 2.10
N THR A 212 19.30 -1.52 1.22
CA THR A 212 20.73 -1.20 1.30
C THR A 212 20.97 0.31 1.28
N SER A 213 20.24 1.05 0.44
CA SER A 213 20.34 2.52 0.38
C SER A 213 19.89 3.18 1.68
N ILE A 214 18.80 2.70 2.27
CA ILE A 214 18.30 3.17 3.58
C ILE A 214 19.35 2.90 4.67
N GLU A 215 19.95 1.71 4.70
CA GLU A 215 20.99 1.35 5.66
C GLU A 215 22.22 2.27 5.54
N ILE A 216 22.71 2.47 4.32
CA ILE A 216 23.86 3.35 4.07
C ILE A 216 23.59 4.77 4.56
N LEU A 217 22.41 5.31 4.26
CA LEU A 217 22.02 6.65 4.73
C LEU A 217 21.89 6.69 6.25
N SER A 218 21.34 5.65 6.87
CA SER A 218 21.14 5.55 8.32
C SER A 218 22.47 5.51 9.11
N LEU A 219 23.58 5.15 8.46
CA LEU A 219 24.90 5.14 9.07
C LEU A 219 25.63 6.49 9.00
N LYS A 220 25.16 7.41 8.14
CA LYS A 220 25.75 8.73 7.99
C LYS A 220 25.29 9.68 9.11
N PRO A 221 26.12 10.66 9.50
CA PRO A 221 25.74 11.68 10.46
C PRO A 221 24.82 12.75 9.87
N ASP A 222 24.85 12.93 8.54
CA ASP A 222 24.11 13.95 7.83
C ASP A 222 22.63 13.53 7.68
N PRO A 223 21.71 14.51 7.62
CA PRO A 223 20.32 14.25 7.28
C PRO A 223 20.17 13.55 5.91
N PHE A 224 19.15 12.73 5.78
CA PHE A 224 18.83 12.12 4.48
C PHE A 224 18.55 13.19 3.42
N PRO A 225 18.90 12.96 2.15
CA PRO A 225 18.67 13.94 1.09
C PRO A 225 17.18 14.19 0.87
N MET A 226 16.85 15.43 0.55
CA MET A 226 15.52 15.78 0.04
C MET A 226 15.37 15.36 -1.41
N THR A 227 14.12 15.10 -1.82
CA THR A 227 13.82 14.86 -3.23
C THR A 227 14.03 16.11 -4.10
N ASP A 228 14.46 15.92 -5.33
CA ASP A 228 14.51 16.98 -6.35
C ASP A 228 13.14 17.20 -7.02
N ASP A 229 12.21 16.21 -6.93
CA ASP A 229 10.85 16.35 -7.40
C ASP A 229 9.97 17.08 -6.38
N GLU A 230 9.89 18.41 -6.51
CA GLU A 230 9.08 19.25 -5.61
C GLU A 230 7.58 18.94 -5.65
N LYS A 231 7.08 18.19 -6.65
CA LYS A 231 5.68 17.74 -6.67
C LYS A 231 5.38 16.85 -5.48
N GLN A 232 6.34 16.07 -5.00
CA GLN A 232 6.22 15.25 -3.79
C GLN A 232 6.07 16.08 -2.51
N CYS A 233 6.44 17.35 -2.56
CA CYS A 233 6.34 18.26 -1.41
C CYS A 233 4.96 18.92 -1.29
N LYS A 234 4.13 18.91 -2.35
CA LYS A 234 2.83 19.63 -2.39
C LYS A 234 1.93 19.30 -1.20
N PHE A 235 1.85 18.01 -0.82
CA PHE A 235 1.03 17.52 0.30
C PHE A 235 1.88 16.94 1.44
N CYS A 236 3.20 17.14 1.39
CA CYS A 236 4.09 16.65 2.43
C CYS A 236 3.90 17.47 3.72
N LYS A 237 3.61 16.76 4.82
CA LYS A 237 3.45 17.35 6.15
C LYS A 237 4.72 18.08 6.65
N PHE A 238 5.88 17.71 6.16
CA PHE A 238 7.16 18.30 6.54
C PHE A 238 7.66 19.40 5.59
N ARG A 239 6.83 19.85 4.62
CA ARG A 239 7.27 20.83 3.62
C ARG A 239 7.83 22.12 4.24
N THR A 240 7.22 22.60 5.33
CA THR A 240 7.68 23.80 6.06
C THR A 240 9.04 23.58 6.71
N LEU A 241 9.22 22.41 7.34
CA LEU A 241 10.50 22.02 7.95
C LEU A 241 11.63 21.91 6.91
N CYS A 242 11.29 21.52 5.69
CA CYS A 242 12.23 21.39 4.57
C CYS A 242 12.39 22.68 3.74
N ASN A 243 11.80 23.81 4.16
CA ASN A 243 11.79 25.08 3.40
C ASN A 243 11.20 24.96 1.98
N ARG A 244 10.22 24.04 1.78
CA ARG A 244 9.53 23.79 0.50
C ARG A 244 8.16 24.50 0.42
N GLY A 245 7.99 25.59 1.16
CA GLY A 245 6.79 26.44 1.19
C GLY A 245 5.85 26.14 2.34
N ILE A 246 4.93 27.09 2.56
CA ILE A 246 3.94 27.05 3.64
C ILE A 246 2.53 26.67 3.14
N HIS A 247 2.26 26.82 1.84
CA HIS A 247 0.96 26.52 1.25
C HIS A 247 0.96 25.11 0.67
N PRO A 248 -0.11 24.31 0.91
CA PRO A 248 -0.30 23.03 0.27
C PRO A 248 -0.59 23.20 -1.23
N GLY A 249 -0.44 22.13 -1.98
CA GLY A 249 -0.83 22.09 -3.38
C GLY A 249 -2.34 22.16 -3.59
N ASN A 250 -2.76 22.37 -4.83
CA ASN A 250 -4.18 22.31 -5.20
C ASN A 250 -4.61 20.86 -5.36
N ILE A 251 -5.63 20.42 -4.64
CA ILE A 251 -6.15 19.05 -4.66
C ILE A 251 -6.79 18.67 -6.01
N ASN A 252 -7.21 19.65 -6.79
CA ASN A 252 -7.81 19.45 -8.12
C ASN A 252 -6.75 19.31 -9.24
N GLU A 253 -5.47 19.44 -8.91
CA GLU A 253 -4.39 19.15 -9.86
C GLU A 253 -3.96 17.70 -9.73
N PRO A 254 -3.71 16.99 -10.87
CA PRO A 254 -3.11 15.66 -10.83
C PRO A 254 -1.77 15.75 -10.09
N SER A 255 -1.73 15.30 -8.84
CA SER A 255 -0.49 15.14 -8.12
C SER A 255 0.28 13.97 -8.72
N GLY A 256 1.58 14.12 -8.89
CA GLY A 256 2.42 13.02 -9.41
C GLY A 256 2.52 11.82 -8.46
N GLY A 257 2.03 11.95 -7.21
CA GLY A 257 1.94 10.90 -6.21
C GLY A 257 0.52 10.34 -6.12
N ILE A 258 0.41 9.02 -6.00
CA ILE A 258 -0.82 8.38 -5.58
C ILE A 258 -0.92 8.66 -4.07
N LEU A 259 -1.90 9.47 -3.68
CA LEU A 259 -2.20 9.70 -2.27
C LEU A 259 -2.97 8.45 -1.79
N GLU A 260 -2.25 7.53 -1.21
CA GLU A 260 -2.87 6.39 -0.51
C GLU A 260 -3.21 6.84 0.91
N PRO A 261 -4.36 6.37 1.45
CA PRO A 261 -4.63 6.58 2.86
C PRO A 261 -3.44 6.05 3.67
N GLU A 262 -2.89 6.87 4.57
CA GLU A 262 -1.94 6.38 5.57
C GLU A 262 -2.70 5.34 6.40
N LEU A 263 -2.59 4.08 6.03
CA LEU A 263 -3.03 3.03 6.94
C LEU A 263 -2.21 3.20 8.22
N PRO A 264 -2.85 3.13 9.39
CA PRO A 264 -2.11 3.22 10.63
C PRO A 264 -0.95 2.23 10.57
N GLU A 265 0.24 2.70 10.97
CA GLU A 265 1.44 1.85 11.01
C GLU A 265 1.05 0.58 11.77
N ILE A 266 1.14 -0.56 11.10
CA ILE A 266 0.76 -1.82 11.71
C ILE A 266 1.83 -2.10 12.76
N GLN A 267 1.56 -1.74 14.01
CA GLN A 267 2.39 -2.14 15.14
C GLN A 267 2.12 -3.62 15.40
N ILE A 268 2.82 -4.45 14.65
CA ILE A 268 2.80 -5.89 14.92
C ILE A 268 3.91 -6.15 15.91
N ASP A 269 3.52 -6.60 17.09
CA ASP A 269 4.44 -7.19 18.04
C ASP A 269 4.76 -8.61 17.56
N PHE A 270 5.79 -8.74 16.75
CA PHE A 270 6.21 -10.03 16.22
C PHE A 270 6.75 -10.98 17.32
N ASP A 271 7.10 -10.45 18.50
CA ASP A 271 7.53 -11.27 19.64
C ASP A 271 6.37 -12.05 20.27
N GLN A 272 5.12 -11.63 19.98
CA GLN A 272 3.90 -12.35 20.38
C GLN A 272 3.44 -13.39 19.36
N ILE A 273 3.98 -13.37 18.15
CA ILE A 273 3.70 -14.38 17.13
C ILE A 273 4.75 -15.47 17.30
N GLY A 274 4.33 -16.62 17.88
CA GLY A 274 5.21 -17.78 18.01
C GLY A 274 5.86 -18.12 16.65
N GLU A 275 7.19 -18.27 16.63
CA GLU A 275 7.90 -18.74 15.45
C GLU A 275 7.38 -20.13 15.11
N ILE A 276 6.70 -20.26 13.99
CA ILE A 276 6.44 -21.58 13.40
C ILE A 276 7.74 -21.93 12.67
N GLU A 277 8.54 -22.78 13.27
CA GLU A 277 9.66 -23.45 12.57
C GLU A 277 9.08 -24.27 11.44
N PHE A 278 9.51 -24.00 10.20
CA PHE A 278 9.12 -24.70 8.99
C PHE A 278 10.22 -25.62 8.52
#